data_7bde2b3878543d366f1e074d260ca039
#
_entry.id   7bde2b3878543d366f1e074d260ca039
#
_cell.length_a   1.000
_cell.length_b   1.000
_cell.length_c   1.000
_cell.angle_alpha   90.00
_cell.angle_beta   90.00
_cell.angle_gamma   90.00
#
_symmetry.space_group_name_H-M   'P 1'
#
loop_
_entity.id
_entity.type
_entity.pdbx_description
1 polymer ?
#
loop_
_entity_poly.entity_id
_entity_poly.type
_entity_poly.pdbx_seq_one_letter_code
_entity_poly.pdbx_strand_id
1 'polypeptide(L)'
;MGRQMTGSPQAWRRGPSLPESHLVPRDLRFAALLGAEAWLRLPSAVRQRFSKALGSQTSVTYAGEIVECRRTRLGKVLTLLCRLIGGPLPLHDDIDVPATVSVFADQATGGQLWTRIYGRRRGFPQVIHSSKRFAGPTGLEEYLGCGFGVALAVSADAQALHFHSDHYFVALGAVRLRLPHWLGPGALTVSHVERGGGCFAFVLSLQHPRFGEIIRQTGVFQECLAKPLADIV
;
A
#
# COMPACT_ATOMS: atom_id res chain seq x y z
N MET A 1 -63.33 -32.40 20.91
CA MET A 1 -62.91 -32.39 19.50
C MET A 1 -61.49 -31.69 19.52
N GLY A 2 -60.46 -32.51 19.77
CA GLY A 2 -59.09 -32.04 19.90
C GLY A 2 -58.34 -32.13 18.59
N ARG A 3 -57.68 -31.10 18.17
CA ARG A 3 -56.70 -31.11 17.07
C ARG A 3 -55.28 -31.13 17.67
N GLN A 4 -54.63 -32.27 17.56
CA GLN A 4 -53.21 -32.42 17.81
C GLN A 4 -52.43 -31.77 16.66
N MET A 5 -51.57 -30.85 16.96
CA MET A 5 -50.54 -30.36 16.07
C MET A 5 -49.25 -31.15 16.31
N THR A 6 -48.95 -32.06 15.41
CA THR A 6 -47.64 -32.73 15.33
C THR A 6 -46.68 -31.84 14.55
N GLY A 7 -45.83 -31.13 15.27
CA GLY A 7 -44.67 -30.41 14.71
C GLY A 7 -43.44 -31.32 14.71
N SER A 8 -42.92 -31.65 13.55
CA SER A 8 -41.69 -32.43 13.39
C SER A 8 -40.46 -31.63 13.82
N PRO A 9 -39.57 -32.14 14.67
CA PRO A 9 -38.33 -31.51 15.01
C PRO A 9 -37.18 -32.10 14.16
N GLN A 10 -37.02 -31.61 12.94
CA GLN A 10 -35.86 -31.99 12.12
C GLN A 10 -35.37 -30.84 11.23
N ALA A 11 -34.59 -29.93 11.80
CA ALA A 11 -33.79 -28.98 11.01
C ALA A 11 -32.48 -28.49 11.65
N TRP A 12 -32.00 -29.09 12.72
CA TRP A 12 -30.79 -28.59 13.44
C TRP A 12 -29.68 -29.62 13.60
N ARG A 13 -29.43 -30.44 12.59
CA ARG A 13 -28.25 -31.33 12.56
C ARG A 13 -27.52 -31.27 11.22
N ARG A 14 -26.92 -30.12 10.93
CA ARG A 14 -25.67 -30.08 10.15
C ARG A 14 -24.67 -29.34 11.03
N GLY A 15 -23.82 -30.12 11.67
CA GLY A 15 -22.63 -29.55 12.31
C GLY A 15 -21.81 -28.78 11.29
N PRO A 16 -21.00 -27.78 11.72
CA PRO A 16 -20.14 -27.04 10.83
C PRO A 16 -19.21 -28.04 10.16
N SER A 17 -19.31 -28.15 8.83
CA SER A 17 -18.26 -28.77 8.02
C SER A 17 -16.98 -28.03 8.35
N LEU A 18 -15.94 -28.78 8.73
CA LEU A 18 -14.59 -28.24 8.90
C LEU A 18 -14.27 -27.38 7.68
N PRO A 19 -13.71 -26.18 7.85
CA PRO A 19 -13.35 -25.35 6.72
C PRO A 19 -12.36 -26.14 5.86
N GLU A 20 -12.76 -26.42 4.62
CA GLU A 20 -11.81 -26.81 3.59
C GLU A 20 -10.67 -25.81 3.67
N SER A 21 -9.44 -26.30 3.68
CA SER A 21 -8.24 -25.48 3.61
C SER A 21 -8.27 -24.73 2.28
N HIS A 22 -8.98 -23.60 2.25
CA HIS A 22 -9.00 -22.70 1.12
C HIS A 22 -7.57 -22.23 0.92
N LEU A 23 -6.91 -22.74 -0.09
CA LEU A 23 -5.67 -22.17 -0.61
C LEU A 23 -5.96 -20.68 -0.85
N VAL A 24 -5.46 -19.84 0.05
CA VAL A 24 -5.64 -18.38 -0.09
C VAL A 24 -5.08 -18.01 -1.46
N PRO A 25 -5.89 -17.46 -2.38
CA PRO A 25 -5.41 -17.10 -3.70
C PRO A 25 -4.17 -16.21 -3.55
N ARG A 26 -3.13 -16.48 -4.32
CA ARG A 26 -1.91 -15.67 -4.29
C ARG A 26 -1.91 -14.67 -5.44
N ASP A 27 -1.55 -13.44 -5.15
CA ASP A 27 -1.26 -12.43 -6.15
C ASP A 27 0.21 -12.55 -6.58
N LEU A 28 0.46 -13.00 -7.79
CA LEU A 28 1.80 -13.22 -8.31
C LEU A 28 2.29 -12.08 -9.22
N ARG A 29 1.55 -10.98 -9.33
CA ARG A 29 1.89 -9.88 -10.25
C ARG A 29 3.21 -9.21 -9.90
N PHE A 30 3.51 -9.00 -8.62
CA PHE A 30 4.82 -8.49 -8.20
C PHE A 30 5.95 -9.49 -8.49
N ALA A 31 5.71 -10.78 -8.32
CA ALA A 31 6.68 -11.81 -8.69
C ALA A 31 6.96 -11.82 -10.19
N ALA A 32 5.92 -11.64 -11.01
CA ALA A 32 6.07 -11.54 -12.47
C ALA A 32 6.87 -10.29 -12.90
N LEU A 33 6.66 -9.14 -12.24
CA LEU A 33 7.41 -7.90 -12.51
C LEU A 33 8.89 -8.01 -12.15
N LEU A 34 9.23 -8.72 -11.08
CA LEU A 34 10.60 -8.89 -10.61
C LEU A 34 11.37 -9.99 -11.37
N GLY A 35 10.64 -10.99 -11.89
CA GLY A 35 11.23 -12.24 -12.33
C GLY A 35 11.58 -13.19 -11.18
N ALA A 36 11.68 -14.48 -11.49
CA ALA A 36 11.79 -15.55 -10.50
C ALA A 36 13.01 -15.41 -9.58
N GLU A 37 14.18 -15.10 -10.16
CA GLU A 37 15.42 -15.00 -9.40
C GLU A 37 15.39 -13.86 -8.37
N ALA A 38 14.99 -12.64 -8.77
CA ALA A 38 14.91 -11.50 -7.87
C ALA A 38 13.82 -11.70 -6.82
N TRP A 39 12.68 -12.32 -7.19
CA TRP A 39 11.63 -12.67 -6.25
C TRP A 39 12.09 -13.64 -5.17
N LEU A 40 12.88 -14.66 -5.55
CA LEU A 40 13.37 -15.66 -4.60
C LEU A 40 14.44 -15.11 -3.64
N ARG A 41 15.17 -14.07 -4.01
CA ARG A 41 16.13 -13.37 -3.13
C ARG A 41 15.46 -12.61 -1.98
N LEU A 42 14.20 -12.20 -2.16
CA LEU A 42 13.45 -11.49 -1.12
C LEU A 42 13.23 -12.37 0.12
N PRO A 43 13.23 -11.77 1.32
CA PRO A 43 12.80 -12.45 2.55
C PRO A 43 11.40 -13.05 2.38
N SER A 44 11.17 -14.22 2.99
CA SER A 44 9.88 -14.91 2.90
C SER A 44 8.72 -14.04 3.39
N ALA A 45 8.92 -13.23 4.43
CA ALA A 45 7.92 -12.31 4.95
C ALA A 45 7.53 -11.23 3.94
N VAL A 46 8.48 -10.67 3.17
CA VAL A 46 8.19 -9.70 2.10
C VAL A 46 7.40 -10.40 0.98
N ARG A 47 7.85 -11.59 0.54
CA ARG A 47 7.12 -12.36 -0.47
C ARG A 47 5.69 -12.67 -0.04
N GLN A 48 5.49 -13.05 1.22
CA GLN A 48 4.17 -13.33 1.78
C GLN A 48 3.27 -12.08 1.76
N ARG A 49 3.77 -10.91 2.15
CA ARG A 49 3.02 -9.65 2.15
C ARG A 49 2.59 -9.24 0.73
N PHE A 50 3.50 -9.33 -0.23
CA PHE A 50 3.25 -8.90 -1.62
C PHE A 50 2.59 -9.99 -2.48
N SER A 51 2.39 -11.20 -1.98
CA SER A 51 1.60 -12.24 -2.64
C SER A 51 0.19 -12.40 -2.07
N LYS A 52 -0.26 -11.55 -1.14
CA LYS A 52 -1.63 -11.60 -0.63
C LYS A 52 -2.62 -11.17 -1.71
N ALA A 53 -3.50 -12.08 -2.10
CA ALA A 53 -4.64 -11.72 -2.91
C ALA A 53 -5.67 -11.00 -2.04
N LEU A 54 -6.03 -9.80 -2.44
CA LEU A 54 -7.06 -9.01 -1.79
C LEU A 54 -8.41 -9.36 -2.42
N GLY A 55 -9.34 -9.88 -1.62
CA GLY A 55 -10.72 -10.10 -2.03
C GLY A 55 -11.55 -8.81 -2.02
N SER A 56 -12.75 -8.85 -2.57
CA SER A 56 -13.64 -7.70 -2.66
C SER A 56 -14.08 -7.12 -1.30
N GLN A 57 -14.04 -7.93 -0.25
CA GLN A 57 -14.46 -7.56 1.10
C GLN A 57 -13.32 -7.66 2.12
N THR A 58 -12.09 -7.84 1.66
CA THR A 58 -10.93 -7.98 2.54
C THR A 58 -9.98 -6.81 2.39
N SER A 59 -9.44 -6.36 3.51
CA SER A 59 -8.36 -5.39 3.55
C SER A 59 -7.21 -5.93 4.39
N VAL A 60 -6.01 -5.47 4.09
CA VAL A 60 -4.85 -5.71 4.96
C VAL A 60 -4.46 -4.38 5.56
N THR A 61 -4.35 -4.35 6.89
CA THR A 61 -3.99 -3.13 7.62
C THR A 61 -2.70 -3.36 8.41
N TYR A 62 -1.83 -2.39 8.33
CA TYR A 62 -0.58 -2.32 9.06
C TYR A 62 -0.62 -1.11 9.98
N ALA A 63 -0.33 -1.29 11.26
CA ALA A 63 -0.18 -0.23 12.24
C ALA A 63 1.29 -0.07 12.63
N GLY A 64 1.67 1.15 12.97
CA GLY A 64 3.04 1.45 13.32
C GLY A 64 3.22 2.93 13.64
N GLU A 65 4.41 3.42 13.40
CA GLU A 65 4.77 4.80 13.70
C GLU A 65 5.74 5.37 12.66
N ILE A 66 5.77 6.68 12.54
CA ILE A 66 6.76 7.41 11.77
C ILE A 66 7.97 7.67 12.65
N VAL A 67 9.10 7.05 12.33
CA VAL A 67 10.35 7.15 13.12
C VAL A 67 11.31 8.18 12.54
N GLU A 68 11.16 8.58 11.29
CA GLU A 68 11.97 9.58 10.64
C GLU A 68 11.13 10.38 9.64
N CYS A 69 11.26 11.71 9.63
CA CYS A 69 10.71 12.55 8.59
C CYS A 69 11.58 13.79 8.42
N ARG A 70 12.21 13.94 7.26
CA ARG A 70 13.07 15.08 6.92
C ARG A 70 12.62 15.67 5.60
N ARG A 71 12.47 16.99 5.56
CA ARG A 71 12.16 17.73 4.35
C ARG A 71 13.00 18.99 4.29
N THR A 72 13.71 19.17 3.19
CA THR A 72 14.40 20.44 2.90
C THR A 72 13.37 21.56 2.65
N ARG A 73 13.81 22.80 2.53
CA ARG A 73 12.92 23.92 2.15
C ARG A 73 12.22 23.64 0.81
N LEU A 74 12.93 23.11 -0.17
CA LEU A 74 12.35 22.71 -1.46
C LEU A 74 11.34 21.58 -1.28
N GLY A 75 11.64 20.57 -0.47
CA GLY A 75 10.70 19.49 -0.13
C GLY A 75 9.42 20.01 0.50
N LYS A 76 9.49 21.00 1.40
CA LYS A 76 8.33 21.64 2.01
C LYS A 76 7.45 22.37 0.99
N VAL A 77 8.06 23.12 0.08
CA VAL A 77 7.34 23.79 -1.02
C VAL A 77 6.67 22.74 -1.92
N LEU A 78 7.40 21.71 -2.30
CA LEU A 78 6.87 20.64 -3.14
C LEU A 78 5.68 19.92 -2.48
N THR A 79 5.80 19.56 -1.20
CA THR A 79 4.67 18.90 -0.50
C THR A 79 3.44 19.78 -0.41
N LEU A 80 3.62 21.10 -0.29
CA LEU A 80 2.52 22.06 -0.30
C LEU A 80 1.83 22.12 -1.66
N LEU A 81 2.62 22.18 -2.75
CA LEU A 81 2.10 22.17 -4.13
C LEU A 81 1.39 20.85 -4.45
N CYS A 82 1.92 19.73 -3.98
CA CYS A 82 1.31 18.42 -4.18
C CYS A 82 -0.06 18.26 -3.51
N ARG A 83 -0.47 19.17 -2.60
CA ARG A 83 -1.84 19.17 -2.06
C ARG A 83 -2.89 19.38 -3.16
N LEU A 84 -2.55 20.06 -4.22
CA LEU A 84 -3.45 20.29 -5.36
C LEU A 84 -3.76 19.00 -6.14
N ILE A 85 -2.93 17.98 -5.99
CA ILE A 85 -3.08 16.69 -6.66
C ILE A 85 -3.38 15.53 -5.70
N GLY A 86 -3.90 15.82 -4.49
CA GLY A 86 -4.27 14.80 -3.51
C GLY A 86 -3.29 14.65 -2.35
N GLY A 87 -2.19 15.44 -2.29
CA GLY A 87 -1.26 15.47 -1.17
C GLY A 87 -0.49 14.16 -0.92
N PRO A 88 0.12 13.52 -1.95
CA PRO A 88 0.73 12.19 -1.82
C PRO A 88 2.00 12.15 -0.98
N LEU A 89 2.53 13.30 -0.58
CA LEU A 89 3.77 13.44 0.18
C LEU A 89 3.51 13.88 1.62
N PRO A 90 4.40 13.59 2.58
CA PRO A 90 4.24 14.01 3.98
C PRO A 90 4.24 15.52 4.10
N LEU A 91 3.22 16.09 4.77
CA LEU A 91 3.04 17.54 4.95
C LEU A 91 3.73 18.07 6.22
N HIS A 92 4.13 17.19 7.11
CA HIS A 92 4.68 17.55 8.42
C HIS A 92 5.94 16.73 8.70
N ASP A 93 6.81 17.27 9.53
CA ASP A 93 8.07 16.64 9.96
C ASP A 93 7.88 15.92 11.32
N ASP A 94 6.62 15.60 11.71
CA ASP A 94 6.32 14.91 12.96
C ASP A 94 6.90 13.49 12.93
N ILE A 95 7.61 13.12 13.99
CA ILE A 95 8.13 11.78 14.29
C ILE A 95 7.54 11.28 15.59
N ASP A 96 7.67 9.99 15.86
CA ASP A 96 7.08 9.29 17.01
C ASP A 96 5.55 9.51 17.07
N VAL A 97 4.93 9.49 15.89
CA VAL A 97 3.47 9.62 15.73
C VAL A 97 2.90 8.34 15.12
N PRO A 98 1.70 7.92 15.56
CA PRO A 98 1.09 6.71 15.04
C PRO A 98 0.84 6.81 13.55
N ALA A 99 1.00 5.70 12.86
CA ALA A 99 0.75 5.59 11.44
C ALA A 99 0.00 4.29 11.12
N THR A 100 -0.88 4.36 10.13
CA THR A 100 -1.61 3.19 9.63
C THR A 100 -1.57 3.17 8.11
N VAL A 101 -1.41 1.97 7.55
CA VAL A 101 -1.49 1.73 6.12
C VAL A 101 -2.52 0.63 5.87
N SER A 102 -3.56 0.93 5.12
CA SER A 102 -4.58 -0.03 4.72
C SER A 102 -4.55 -0.23 3.20
N VAL A 103 -4.63 -1.49 2.77
CA VAL A 103 -4.59 -1.89 1.36
C VAL A 103 -5.87 -2.63 1.04
N PHE A 104 -6.55 -2.19 -0.01
CA PHE A 104 -7.81 -2.74 -0.51
C PHE A 104 -7.66 -3.15 -1.97
N ALA A 105 -8.50 -4.10 -2.43
CA ALA A 105 -8.63 -4.36 -3.85
C ALA A 105 -9.32 -3.18 -4.56
N ASP A 106 -8.76 -2.72 -5.66
CA ASP A 106 -9.44 -1.82 -6.60
C ASP A 106 -10.24 -2.65 -7.60
N GLN A 107 -11.53 -2.82 -7.35
CA GLN A 107 -12.42 -3.63 -8.20
C GLN A 107 -12.55 -3.08 -9.61
N ALA A 108 -12.42 -1.77 -9.80
CA ALA A 108 -12.58 -1.11 -11.10
C ALA A 108 -11.38 -1.34 -12.02
N THR A 109 -10.18 -1.45 -11.46
CA THR A 109 -8.94 -1.56 -12.25
C THR A 109 -8.20 -2.88 -12.05
N GLY A 110 -8.66 -3.72 -11.13
CA GLY A 110 -7.95 -4.92 -10.69
C GLY A 110 -6.66 -4.61 -9.93
N GLY A 111 -6.45 -3.36 -9.54
CA GLY A 111 -5.28 -2.88 -8.81
C GLY A 111 -5.46 -2.91 -7.29
N GLN A 112 -4.76 -2.02 -6.61
CA GLN A 112 -4.78 -1.89 -5.15
C GLN A 112 -4.97 -0.42 -4.76
N LEU A 113 -5.90 -0.15 -3.85
CA LEU A 113 -6.08 1.14 -3.21
C LEU A 113 -5.28 1.16 -1.92
N TRP A 114 -4.45 2.16 -1.75
CA TRP A 114 -3.61 2.37 -0.58
C TRP A 114 -4.06 3.61 0.18
N THR A 115 -4.45 3.43 1.44
CA THR A 115 -4.78 4.54 2.35
C THR A 115 -3.74 4.56 3.45
N ARG A 116 -3.07 5.70 3.60
CA ARG A 116 -2.07 5.93 4.65
C ARG A 116 -2.59 7.04 5.56
N ILE A 117 -2.56 6.79 6.86
CA ILE A 117 -2.98 7.76 7.88
C ILE A 117 -1.77 8.00 8.77
N TYR A 118 -1.30 9.24 8.79
CA TYR A 118 -0.19 9.65 9.64
C TYR A 118 -0.73 10.55 10.74
N GLY A 119 -0.56 10.12 11.99
CA GLY A 119 -0.84 10.92 13.15
C GLY A 119 -0.03 12.21 13.16
N ARG A 120 -0.42 13.14 14.03
CA ARG A 120 0.28 14.40 14.20
C ARG A 120 0.40 14.73 15.66
N ARG A 121 1.45 15.45 16.04
CA ARG A 121 1.59 15.98 17.39
C ARG A 121 0.55 17.05 17.70
N ARG A 122 0.07 17.76 16.66
CA ARG A 122 -0.99 18.79 16.77
C ARG A 122 -1.89 18.75 15.54
N GLY A 123 -3.21 18.84 15.76
CA GLY A 123 -4.21 18.87 14.71
C GLY A 123 -4.63 17.49 14.20
N PHE A 124 -5.35 17.46 13.08
CA PHE A 124 -5.88 16.24 12.50
C PHE A 124 -4.81 15.42 11.81
N PRO A 125 -4.93 14.09 11.78
CA PRO A 125 -4.05 13.22 11.00
C PRO A 125 -4.03 13.61 9.52
N GLN A 126 -2.90 13.38 8.87
CA GLN A 126 -2.82 13.46 7.42
C GLN A 126 -3.28 12.13 6.83
N VAL A 127 -4.20 12.19 5.86
CA VAL A 127 -4.65 11.04 5.09
C VAL A 127 -4.11 11.16 3.67
N ILE A 128 -3.51 10.09 3.16
CA ILE A 128 -2.97 9.99 1.80
C ILE A 128 -3.60 8.78 1.13
N HIS A 129 -4.16 8.99 -0.06
CA HIS A 129 -4.67 7.93 -0.91
C HIS A 129 -3.84 7.79 -2.17
N SER A 130 -3.66 6.57 -2.63
CA SER A 130 -3.10 6.27 -3.95
C SER A 130 -3.68 4.96 -4.48
N SER A 131 -3.62 4.77 -5.81
CA SER A 131 -4.02 3.52 -6.46
C SER A 131 -2.84 2.95 -7.23
N LYS A 132 -2.43 1.72 -6.89
CA LYS A 132 -1.45 0.96 -7.68
C LYS A 132 -2.18 0.13 -8.72
N ARG A 133 -1.80 0.29 -9.99
CA ARG A 133 -2.38 -0.42 -11.13
C ARG A 133 -1.29 -1.19 -11.86
N PHE A 134 -1.58 -2.45 -12.18
CA PHE A 134 -0.68 -3.28 -12.97
C PHE A 134 -0.89 -2.99 -14.45
N ALA A 135 -0.32 -1.88 -14.91
CA ALA A 135 -0.50 -1.32 -16.25
C ALA A 135 0.71 -0.45 -16.64
N GLY A 136 0.67 0.08 -17.86
CA GLY A 136 1.68 0.98 -18.40
C GLY A 136 2.95 0.28 -18.87
N PRO A 137 3.94 1.05 -19.35
CA PRO A 137 5.15 0.50 -19.97
C PRO A 137 6.07 -0.21 -18.99
N THR A 138 6.03 0.13 -17.70
CA THR A 138 6.82 -0.53 -16.63
C THR A 138 6.06 -1.69 -15.98
N GLY A 139 4.80 -1.92 -16.36
CA GLY A 139 3.93 -2.93 -15.77
C GLY A 139 3.34 -2.54 -14.40
N LEU A 140 3.74 -1.42 -13.83
CA LEU A 140 3.20 -0.88 -12.56
C LEU A 140 3.14 0.63 -12.58
N GLU A 141 1.99 1.17 -12.21
CA GLU A 141 1.77 2.61 -12.08
C GLU A 141 1.12 2.92 -10.73
N GLU A 142 1.47 4.05 -10.13
CA GLU A 142 0.78 4.58 -8.95
C GLU A 142 0.10 5.91 -9.29
N TYR A 143 -1.22 5.93 -9.15
CA TYR A 143 -2.05 7.13 -9.32
C TYR A 143 -2.18 7.85 -8.00
N LEU A 144 -1.90 9.16 -8.02
CA LEU A 144 -1.76 10.00 -6.82
C LEU A 144 -2.97 10.91 -6.59
N GLY A 145 -3.72 11.24 -7.65
CA GLY A 145 -4.89 12.10 -7.64
C GLY A 145 -4.92 13.07 -8.82
N CYS A 146 -6.10 13.60 -9.17
CA CYS A 146 -6.31 14.57 -10.25
C CYS A 146 -5.65 14.18 -11.59
N GLY A 147 -5.61 12.88 -11.90
CA GLY A 147 -4.96 12.36 -13.11
C GLY A 147 -3.44 12.24 -13.03
N PHE A 148 -2.78 12.73 -11.98
CA PHE A 148 -1.34 12.57 -11.82
C PHE A 148 -0.98 11.15 -11.40
N GLY A 149 0.09 10.62 -11.99
CA GLY A 149 0.62 9.32 -11.67
C GLY A 149 2.12 9.22 -11.88
N VAL A 150 2.68 8.12 -11.41
CA VAL A 150 4.08 7.75 -11.56
C VAL A 150 4.17 6.31 -12.06
N ALA A 151 4.90 6.09 -13.14
CA ALA A 151 5.28 4.75 -13.58
C ALA A 151 6.41 4.25 -12.70
N LEU A 152 6.29 3.03 -12.20
CA LEU A 152 7.20 2.45 -11.22
C LEU A 152 7.95 1.27 -11.82
N ALA A 153 9.27 1.29 -11.73
CA ALA A 153 10.11 0.12 -11.88
C ALA A 153 10.28 -0.58 -10.52
N VAL A 154 10.28 -1.90 -10.51
CA VAL A 154 10.40 -2.70 -9.29
C VAL A 154 11.74 -3.42 -9.28
N SER A 155 12.45 -3.37 -8.16
CA SER A 155 13.67 -4.14 -7.93
C SER A 155 13.68 -4.76 -6.54
N ALA A 156 14.55 -5.73 -6.32
CA ALA A 156 14.65 -6.44 -5.05
C ALA A 156 16.10 -6.75 -4.71
N ASP A 157 16.41 -6.69 -3.42
CA ASP A 157 17.64 -7.23 -2.85
C ASP A 157 17.33 -8.27 -1.75
N ALA A 158 18.34 -8.67 -0.98
CA ALA A 158 18.19 -9.67 0.07
C ALA A 158 17.38 -9.19 1.30
N GLN A 159 17.03 -7.91 1.40
CA GLN A 159 16.34 -7.33 2.54
C GLN A 159 15.06 -6.58 2.18
N ALA A 160 14.93 -6.13 0.94
CA ALA A 160 13.91 -5.15 0.57
C ALA A 160 13.35 -5.32 -0.84
N LEU A 161 12.10 -4.91 -0.99
CA LEU A 161 11.44 -4.65 -2.27
C LEU A 161 11.42 -3.13 -2.48
N HIS A 162 11.88 -2.69 -3.67
CA HIS A 162 12.00 -1.28 -4.01
C HIS A 162 11.10 -0.92 -5.18
N PHE A 163 10.47 0.24 -5.08
CA PHE A 163 9.69 0.88 -6.12
C PHE A 163 10.38 2.18 -6.51
N HIS A 164 10.84 2.28 -7.75
CA HIS A 164 11.55 3.44 -8.28
C HIS A 164 10.68 4.16 -9.30
N SER A 165 10.59 5.48 -9.23
CA SER A 165 9.94 6.24 -10.29
C SER A 165 10.76 6.14 -11.59
N ASP A 166 10.11 5.65 -12.66
CA ASP A 166 10.66 5.72 -14.02
C ASP A 166 10.34 7.09 -14.63
N HIS A 167 9.07 7.47 -14.64
CA HIS A 167 8.62 8.78 -15.07
C HIS A 167 7.27 9.16 -14.43
N TYR A 168 7.00 10.45 -14.38
CA TYR A 168 5.72 10.99 -13.98
C TYR A 168 4.86 11.25 -15.22
N PHE A 169 3.54 11.15 -15.07
CA PHE A 169 2.58 11.38 -16.14
C PHE A 169 1.30 12.05 -15.62
N VAL A 170 0.54 12.63 -16.57
CA VAL A 170 -0.83 13.09 -16.34
C VAL A 170 -1.77 12.30 -17.25
N ALA A 171 -2.77 11.65 -16.66
CA ALA A 171 -3.83 10.96 -17.37
C ALA A 171 -5.02 11.90 -17.57
N LEU A 172 -5.40 12.16 -18.82
CA LEU A 172 -6.55 12.95 -19.23
C LEU A 172 -7.48 12.04 -20.04
N GLY A 173 -8.43 11.40 -19.35
CA GLY A 173 -9.24 10.36 -19.96
C GLY A 173 -8.38 9.18 -20.44
N ALA A 174 -8.43 8.87 -21.72
CA ALA A 174 -7.63 7.80 -22.35
C ALA A 174 -6.18 8.23 -22.68
N VAL A 175 -5.87 9.52 -22.66
CA VAL A 175 -4.55 10.05 -23.03
C VAL A 175 -3.65 10.11 -21.81
N ARG A 176 -2.41 9.65 -21.98
CA ARG A 176 -1.35 9.75 -20.97
C ARG A 176 -0.22 10.61 -21.48
N LEU A 177 -0.01 11.73 -20.82
CA LEU A 177 1.06 12.68 -21.14
C LEU A 177 2.23 12.45 -20.17
N ARG A 178 3.34 11.95 -20.68
CA ARG A 178 4.57 11.83 -19.91
C ARG A 178 5.11 13.23 -19.60
N LEU A 179 5.40 13.47 -18.33
CA LEU A 179 6.02 14.73 -17.90
C LEU A 179 7.51 14.73 -18.27
N PRO A 180 8.03 15.82 -18.81
CA PRO A 180 9.47 15.99 -18.99
C PRO A 180 10.19 15.87 -17.65
N HIS A 181 11.41 15.30 -17.63
CA HIS A 181 12.17 15.08 -16.40
C HIS A 181 12.40 16.35 -15.58
N TRP A 182 12.54 17.50 -16.21
CA TRP A 182 12.75 18.79 -15.54
C TRP A 182 11.51 19.35 -14.85
N LEU A 183 10.31 18.86 -15.19
CA LEU A 183 9.05 19.17 -14.50
C LEU A 183 8.75 18.18 -13.38
N GLY A 184 9.47 17.08 -13.33
CA GLY A 184 9.29 16.08 -12.29
C GLY A 184 9.89 16.52 -10.95
N PRO A 185 9.39 16.03 -9.83
CA PRO A 185 9.88 16.36 -8.49
C PRO A 185 11.26 15.75 -8.18
N GLY A 186 11.77 14.89 -9.04
CA GLY A 186 12.99 14.10 -8.84
C GLY A 186 12.72 12.59 -8.84
N ALA A 187 13.74 11.81 -8.51
CA ALA A 187 13.65 10.36 -8.43
C ALA A 187 13.03 9.94 -7.08
N LEU A 188 11.84 9.36 -7.13
CA LEU A 188 11.18 8.78 -5.97
C LEU A 188 11.59 7.32 -5.82
N THR A 189 11.97 6.93 -4.62
CA THR A 189 12.15 5.53 -4.23
C THR A 189 11.32 5.25 -2.99
N VAL A 190 10.52 4.19 -3.03
CA VAL A 190 9.83 3.64 -1.85
C VAL A 190 10.33 2.23 -1.64
N SER A 191 10.93 1.98 -0.48
CA SER A 191 11.48 0.68 -0.11
C SER A 191 10.66 0.03 1.00
N HIS A 192 10.33 -1.23 0.82
CA HIS A 192 9.72 -2.07 1.84
C HIS A 192 10.79 -3.01 2.40
N VAL A 193 11.34 -2.64 3.56
CA VAL A 193 12.50 -3.28 4.17
C VAL A 193 12.07 -4.21 5.31
N GLU A 194 12.47 -5.48 5.28
CA GLU A 194 12.21 -6.41 6.36
C GLU A 194 13.07 -6.06 7.58
N ARG A 195 12.45 -6.11 8.78
CA ARG A 195 13.12 -5.80 10.06
C ARG A 195 13.15 -6.98 11.00
N GLY A 196 12.52 -8.10 10.63
CA GLY A 196 12.35 -9.25 11.53
C GLY A 196 11.21 -9.08 12.53
N GLY A 197 10.86 -10.15 13.24
CA GLY A 197 9.80 -10.13 14.26
C GLY A 197 8.41 -9.76 13.74
N GLY A 198 8.14 -9.91 12.44
CA GLY A 198 6.88 -9.47 11.81
C GLY A 198 6.83 -7.97 11.50
N CYS A 199 7.89 -7.22 11.85
CA CYS A 199 7.99 -5.79 11.59
C CYS A 199 8.68 -5.51 10.26
N PHE A 200 8.33 -4.40 9.62
CA PHE A 200 8.96 -3.91 8.42
C PHE A 200 8.96 -2.38 8.38
N ALA A 201 9.84 -1.81 7.57
CA ALA A 201 9.88 -0.37 7.36
C ALA A 201 9.47 -0.01 5.93
N PHE A 202 8.64 1.03 5.79
CA PHE A 202 8.51 1.77 4.56
C PHE A 202 9.44 2.99 4.60
N VAL A 203 10.33 3.07 3.64
CA VAL A 203 11.27 4.18 3.48
C VAL A 203 10.96 4.89 2.18
N LEU A 204 10.49 6.12 2.26
CA LEU A 204 10.30 7.01 1.12
C LEU A 204 11.50 7.94 1.04
N SER A 205 12.12 8.02 -0.13
CA SER A 205 13.19 8.98 -0.46
C SER A 205 12.89 9.64 -1.79
N LEU A 206 12.97 10.96 -1.82
CA LEU A 206 12.83 11.77 -3.04
C LEU A 206 14.12 12.55 -3.28
N GLN A 207 14.83 12.17 -4.36
CA GLN A 207 16.13 12.70 -4.73
C GLN A 207 15.99 13.67 -5.91
N HIS A 208 16.34 14.93 -5.70
CA HIS A 208 16.38 15.92 -6.78
C HIS A 208 17.78 15.98 -7.41
N PRO A 209 17.93 16.02 -8.75
CA PRO A 209 19.24 15.96 -9.41
C PRO A 209 20.25 17.03 -8.97
N ARG A 210 19.76 18.23 -8.60
CA ARG A 210 20.60 19.37 -8.20
C ARG A 210 20.67 19.59 -6.70
N PHE A 211 19.68 19.10 -5.92
CA PHE A 211 19.54 19.45 -4.50
C PHE A 211 19.68 18.23 -3.57
N GLY A 212 20.00 17.06 -4.12
CA GLY A 212 20.12 15.83 -3.35
C GLY A 212 18.79 15.35 -2.78
N GLU A 213 18.81 14.69 -1.65
CA GLU A 213 17.59 14.19 -0.98
C GLU A 213 16.79 15.36 -0.41
N ILE A 214 15.61 15.59 -0.98
CA ILE A 214 14.73 16.70 -0.58
C ILE A 214 13.61 16.27 0.37
N ILE A 215 13.25 14.98 0.37
CA ILE A 215 12.29 14.37 1.29
C ILE A 215 12.79 12.98 1.65
N ARG A 216 12.77 12.66 2.94
CA ARG A 216 12.92 11.31 3.48
C ARG A 216 11.89 11.08 4.56
N GLN A 217 11.21 9.95 4.50
CA GLN A 217 10.29 9.49 5.54
C GLN A 217 10.48 8.00 5.77
N THR A 218 10.59 7.60 7.04
CA THR A 218 10.63 6.19 7.44
C THR A 218 9.51 5.92 8.44
N GLY A 219 8.66 4.96 8.13
CA GLY A 219 7.69 4.43 9.07
C GLY A 219 7.96 2.95 9.32
N VAL A 220 7.83 2.52 10.56
CA VAL A 220 7.96 1.11 10.98
C VAL A 220 6.58 0.58 11.28
N PHE A 221 6.24 -0.59 10.72
CA PHE A 221 4.91 -1.16 10.74
C PHE A 221 4.92 -2.63 11.09
N GLN A 222 3.78 -3.08 11.63
CA GLN A 222 3.45 -4.48 11.84
C GLN A 222 2.04 -4.74 11.32
N GLU A 223 1.78 -5.94 10.84
CA GLU A 223 0.44 -6.32 10.39
C GLU A 223 -0.53 -6.42 11.55
N CYS A 224 -1.68 -5.75 11.43
CA CYS A 224 -2.79 -5.94 12.33
C CYS A 224 -3.52 -7.23 11.95
N LEU A 225 -3.42 -8.25 12.78
CA LEU A 225 -4.27 -9.43 12.64
C LEU A 225 -5.70 -9.00 12.94
N ALA A 226 -6.61 -9.15 11.98
CA ALA A 226 -8.03 -8.97 12.22
C ALA A 226 -8.46 -10.02 13.26
N LYS A 227 -8.88 -9.59 14.45
CA LYS A 227 -9.59 -10.49 15.37
C LYS A 227 -10.90 -10.91 14.67
N PRO A 228 -11.24 -12.21 14.65
CA PRO A 228 -12.54 -12.63 14.17
C PRO A 228 -13.63 -11.93 14.98
N LEU A 229 -14.69 -11.48 14.32
CA LEU A 229 -15.83 -10.81 14.98
C LEU A 229 -16.51 -11.70 16.04
N ALA A 230 -16.23 -13.01 16.06
CA ALA A 230 -16.79 -13.97 16.98
C ALA A 230 -16.39 -13.77 18.47
N ASP A 231 -15.35 -12.97 18.74
CA ASP A 231 -14.87 -12.72 20.11
C ASP A 231 -15.40 -11.39 20.70
N ILE A 232 -16.41 -10.77 20.08
CA ILE A 232 -16.95 -9.46 20.50
C ILE A 232 -18.41 -9.58 21.02
N VAL A 233 -18.95 -10.78 21.17
CA VAL A 233 -20.29 -11.00 21.72
C VAL A 233 -20.22 -11.65 23.09
#